data_ef93f00164f68e8eb8ca0d680f054b1d
#
_entry.id   ef93f00164f68e8eb8ca0d680f054b1d
#
_cell.length_a   1.000
_cell.length_b   1.000
_cell.length_c   1.000
_cell.angle_alpha   90.00
_cell.angle_beta   90.00
_cell.angle_gamma   90.00
#
_symmetry.space_group_name_H-M   'P 1'
#
loop_
_entity.id
_entity.type
_entity.pdbx_description
1 polymer ?
#
loop_
_entity_poly.entity_id
_entity_poly.type
_entity_poly.pdbx_seq_one_letter_code
_entity_poly.pdbx_strand_id
1 'polypeptide(L)'
;MSPQTGRLAGVHIVVGFAPGGILLTPESGEPQVVAEQDFAGYIARHDDARWVWADTSAWYPRLLEAGVRVERCVDLRLSHAILRNSALTADTTLARAEPNSWDRAPRQRKPPDEALFDLGDLVDVQPEPPADPVVEWRLQQDAVAASTEPARIQRLLAAESAGALIAAEMRFAGMPWRADAH
;
A
#
# COMPACT_ATOMS: atom_id res chain seq x y z
N MET A 1 -5.49 -35.93 1.64
CA MET A 1 -6.26 -34.79 1.08
C MET A 1 -5.29 -33.66 1.00
N SER A 2 -4.74 -33.40 -0.19
CA SER A 2 -3.83 -32.29 -0.43
C SER A 2 -4.64 -31.00 -0.50
N PRO A 3 -4.22 -29.89 0.15
CA PRO A 3 -4.88 -28.62 -0.03
C PRO A 3 -4.72 -28.20 -1.50
N GLN A 4 -5.82 -27.98 -2.18
CA GLN A 4 -5.81 -27.36 -3.51
C GLN A 4 -5.26 -25.95 -3.34
N THR A 5 -4.03 -25.74 -3.79
CA THR A 5 -3.46 -24.43 -4.01
C THR A 5 -4.18 -23.84 -5.23
N GLY A 6 -5.35 -23.27 -5.00
CA GLY A 6 -6.10 -22.54 -6.02
C GLY A 6 -5.23 -21.38 -6.49
N ARG A 7 -4.93 -21.35 -7.77
CA ARG A 7 -4.19 -20.26 -8.42
C ARG A 7 -5.03 -18.98 -8.29
N LEU A 8 -4.52 -17.99 -7.55
CA LEU A 8 -5.18 -16.69 -7.28
C LEU A 8 -4.93 -15.67 -8.40
N ALA A 9 -4.72 -16.13 -9.64
CA ALA A 9 -4.33 -15.28 -10.77
C ALA A 9 -5.28 -14.07 -10.91
N GLY A 10 -4.75 -12.88 -10.68
CA GLY A 10 -5.46 -11.62 -10.82
C GLY A 10 -6.37 -11.24 -9.64
N VAL A 11 -6.35 -12.00 -8.54
CA VAL A 11 -7.13 -11.69 -7.34
C VAL A 11 -6.44 -10.59 -6.54
N HIS A 12 -7.21 -9.57 -6.12
CA HIS A 12 -6.71 -8.59 -5.16
C HIS A 12 -6.79 -9.15 -3.74
N ILE A 13 -5.72 -8.97 -2.99
CA ILE A 13 -5.65 -9.34 -1.57
C ILE A 13 -5.32 -8.09 -0.77
N VAL A 14 -6.27 -7.65 0.06
CA VAL A 14 -6.09 -6.48 0.92
C VAL A 14 -5.31 -6.89 2.16
N VAL A 15 -4.24 -6.14 2.44
CA VAL A 15 -3.33 -6.37 3.56
C VAL A 15 -3.63 -5.36 4.66
N GLY A 16 -3.90 -5.86 5.85
CA GLY A 16 -4.15 -5.06 7.05
C GLY A 16 -3.46 -5.67 8.27
N PHE A 17 -3.75 -5.09 9.44
CA PHE A 17 -3.27 -5.61 10.72
C PHE A 17 -4.42 -6.27 11.48
N ALA A 18 -4.09 -7.34 12.21
CA ALA A 18 -4.99 -7.99 13.15
C ALA A 18 -4.23 -8.37 14.43
N PRO A 19 -4.92 -8.61 15.54
CA PRO A 19 -4.30 -9.22 16.70
C PRO A 19 -3.62 -10.53 16.31
N GLY A 20 -2.32 -10.63 16.55
CA GLY A 20 -1.53 -11.83 16.25
C GLY A 20 -0.89 -11.89 14.88
N GLY A 21 -1.03 -10.85 14.01
CA GLY A 21 -0.35 -10.87 12.73
C GLY A 21 -0.92 -9.94 11.67
N ILE A 22 -0.79 -10.36 10.43
CA ILE A 22 -1.21 -9.64 9.24
C ILE A 22 -2.51 -10.25 8.72
N LEU A 23 -3.55 -9.43 8.60
CA LEU A 23 -4.84 -9.81 8.03
C LEU A 23 -4.75 -9.74 6.51
N LEU A 24 -5.08 -10.82 5.85
CA LEU A 24 -5.19 -10.94 4.42
C LEU A 24 -6.66 -11.13 4.05
N THR A 25 -7.22 -10.18 3.32
CA THR A 25 -8.62 -10.21 2.89
C THR A 25 -8.67 -10.28 1.36
N PRO A 26 -8.89 -11.46 0.77
CA PRO A 26 -9.08 -11.58 -0.68
C PRO A 26 -10.44 -11.01 -1.11
N GLU A 27 -10.56 -10.57 -2.37
CA GLU A 27 -11.85 -10.15 -2.94
C GLU A 27 -12.91 -11.26 -2.89
N SER A 28 -12.46 -12.51 -3.01
CA SER A 28 -13.31 -13.70 -2.91
C SER A 28 -12.65 -14.72 -2.01
N GLY A 29 -13.35 -15.14 -0.98
CA GLY A 29 -12.85 -16.11 0.01
C GLY A 29 -12.86 -15.55 1.43
N GLU A 30 -12.41 -16.39 2.36
CA GLU A 30 -12.39 -16.05 3.78
C GLU A 30 -11.11 -15.24 4.12
N PRO A 31 -11.23 -14.19 4.95
CA PRO A 31 -10.07 -13.53 5.51
C PRO A 31 -9.23 -14.49 6.35
N GLN A 32 -7.91 -14.33 6.31
CA GLN A 32 -7.00 -15.14 7.11
C GLN A 32 -5.95 -14.27 7.78
N VAL A 33 -5.48 -14.70 8.95
CA VAL A 33 -4.38 -14.06 9.66
C VAL A 33 -3.13 -14.89 9.48
N VAL A 34 -2.06 -14.24 9.02
CA VAL A 34 -0.74 -14.83 8.84
C VAL A 34 0.21 -14.22 9.85
N ALA A 35 1.04 -15.01 10.51
CA ALA A 35 2.04 -14.47 11.41
C ALA A 35 3.02 -13.55 10.66
N GLU A 36 3.49 -12.49 11.30
CA GLU A 36 4.31 -11.47 10.64
C GLU A 36 5.58 -12.08 10.01
N GLN A 37 6.22 -13.04 10.69
CA GLN A 37 7.40 -13.76 10.18
C GLN A 37 7.11 -14.61 8.92
N ASP A 38 5.87 -15.05 8.72
CA ASP A 38 5.49 -15.92 7.60
C ASP A 38 4.97 -15.13 6.39
N PHE A 39 4.74 -13.82 6.55
CA PHE A 39 4.12 -12.97 5.54
C PHE A 39 4.90 -12.91 4.23
N ALA A 40 6.23 -12.71 4.30
CA ALA A 40 7.06 -12.68 3.10
C ALA A 40 7.00 -14.01 2.33
N GLY A 41 7.07 -15.14 3.05
CA GLY A 41 6.93 -16.46 2.45
C GLY A 41 5.54 -16.72 1.88
N TYR A 42 4.50 -16.11 2.47
CA TYR A 42 3.15 -16.16 1.93
C TYR A 42 3.06 -15.42 0.59
N ILE A 43 3.58 -14.18 0.52
CA ILE A 43 3.63 -13.39 -0.72
C ILE A 43 4.40 -14.13 -1.81
N ALA A 44 5.57 -14.68 -1.51
CA ALA A 44 6.39 -15.41 -2.48
C ALA A 44 5.69 -16.62 -3.12
N ARG A 45 4.70 -17.23 -2.44
CA ARG A 45 3.91 -18.35 -2.97
C ARG A 45 2.68 -17.91 -3.77
N HIS A 46 2.35 -16.61 -3.78
CA HIS A 46 1.18 -16.02 -4.43
C HIS A 46 1.62 -14.87 -5.33
N ASP A 47 2.58 -15.13 -6.20
CA ASP A 47 3.21 -14.17 -7.10
C ASP A 47 2.24 -13.63 -8.17
N ASP A 48 1.16 -14.34 -8.44
CA ASP A 48 0.10 -13.96 -9.36
C ASP A 48 -0.98 -13.04 -8.72
N ALA A 49 -0.97 -12.87 -7.40
CA ALA A 49 -1.88 -11.96 -6.70
C ALA A 49 -1.50 -10.49 -6.90
N ARG A 50 -2.49 -9.61 -6.80
CA ARG A 50 -2.27 -8.16 -6.68
C ARG A 50 -2.46 -7.74 -5.24
N TRP A 51 -1.40 -7.27 -4.63
CA TRP A 51 -1.39 -6.86 -3.23
C TRP A 51 -1.95 -5.45 -3.07
N VAL A 52 -2.92 -5.28 -2.18
CA VAL A 52 -3.53 -4.00 -1.86
C VAL A 52 -3.15 -3.63 -0.43
N TRP A 53 -2.42 -2.56 -0.24
CA TRP A 53 -1.95 -2.12 1.08
C TRP A 53 -2.06 -0.62 1.28
N ALA A 54 -1.99 -0.19 2.51
CA ALA A 54 -2.16 1.21 2.86
C ALA A 54 -1.07 2.12 2.24
N ASP A 55 0.19 1.66 2.23
CA ASP A 55 1.35 2.45 1.82
C ASP A 55 2.50 1.52 1.43
N THR A 56 2.95 1.61 0.20
CA THR A 56 4.07 0.81 -0.32
C THR A 56 5.36 1.07 0.46
N SER A 57 5.59 2.29 0.92
CA SER A 57 6.80 2.63 1.67
C SER A 57 6.85 1.98 3.07
N ALA A 58 5.72 1.59 3.61
CA ALA A 58 5.62 0.90 4.90
C ALA A 58 5.74 -0.64 4.77
N TRP A 59 5.19 -1.21 3.69
CA TRP A 59 5.10 -2.66 3.53
C TRP A 59 6.24 -3.26 2.71
N TYR A 60 6.61 -2.63 1.60
CA TYR A 60 7.49 -3.25 0.62
C TYR A 60 8.97 -3.36 1.05
N PRO A 61 9.58 -2.42 1.80
CA PRO A 61 10.95 -2.56 2.26
C PRO A 61 11.22 -3.84 3.04
N ARG A 62 10.28 -4.26 3.90
CA ARG A 62 10.40 -5.49 4.69
C ARG A 62 10.38 -6.75 3.80
N LEU A 63 9.65 -6.72 2.70
CA LEU A 63 9.65 -7.81 1.72
C LEU A 63 10.96 -7.87 0.95
N LEU A 64 11.52 -6.72 0.58
CA LEU A 64 12.83 -6.63 -0.06
C LEU A 64 13.95 -7.14 0.84
N GLU A 65 13.90 -6.81 2.14
CA GLU A 65 14.82 -7.35 3.17
C GLU A 65 14.73 -8.88 3.26
N ALA A 66 13.54 -9.44 3.09
CA ALA A 66 13.31 -10.88 3.04
C ALA A 66 13.62 -11.51 1.67
N GLY A 67 14.11 -10.74 0.70
CA GLY A 67 14.41 -11.21 -0.66
C GLY A 67 13.18 -11.43 -1.54
N VAL A 68 12.02 -10.90 -1.15
CA VAL A 68 10.75 -11.07 -1.89
C VAL A 68 10.44 -9.82 -2.67
N ARG A 69 10.16 -10.00 -3.97
CA ARG A 69 9.72 -8.93 -4.87
C ARG A 69 8.24 -9.10 -5.22
N VAL A 70 7.55 -7.97 -5.36
CA VAL A 70 6.14 -7.91 -5.75
C VAL A 70 6.06 -7.23 -7.12
N GLU A 71 5.44 -7.92 -8.08
CA GLU A 71 5.28 -7.36 -9.43
C GLU A 71 4.17 -6.32 -9.52
N ARG A 72 3.11 -6.50 -8.73
CA ARG A 72 1.89 -5.67 -8.82
C ARG A 72 1.31 -5.41 -7.45
N CYS A 73 1.09 -4.13 -7.17
CA CYS A 73 0.35 -3.72 -5.99
C CYS A 73 -0.68 -2.62 -6.31
N VAL A 74 -1.48 -2.30 -5.33
CA VAL A 74 -2.26 -1.08 -5.22
C VAL A 74 -1.85 -0.39 -3.93
N ASP A 75 -1.35 0.82 -4.06
CA ASP A 75 -1.07 1.72 -2.94
C ASP A 75 -2.33 2.55 -2.68
N LEU A 76 -3.01 2.26 -1.57
CA LEU A 76 -4.28 2.91 -1.24
C LEU A 76 -4.12 4.40 -0.98
N ARG A 77 -3.01 4.82 -0.38
CA ARG A 77 -2.78 6.23 -0.06
C ARG A 77 -2.53 7.08 -1.32
N LEU A 78 -1.72 6.58 -2.23
CA LEU A 78 -1.49 7.25 -3.52
C LEU A 78 -2.77 7.26 -4.35
N SER A 79 -3.49 6.14 -4.39
CA SER A 79 -4.76 6.03 -5.07
C SER A 79 -5.81 6.98 -4.49
N HIS A 80 -5.90 7.08 -3.14
CA HIS A 80 -6.78 8.02 -2.46
C HIS A 80 -6.52 9.46 -2.90
N ALA A 81 -5.25 9.89 -2.87
CA ALA A 81 -4.87 11.25 -3.25
C ALA A 81 -5.27 11.58 -4.69
N ILE A 82 -5.09 10.63 -5.62
CA ILE A 82 -5.48 10.82 -7.02
C ILE A 82 -7.00 10.89 -7.16
N LEU A 83 -7.73 9.93 -6.58
CA LEU A 83 -9.18 9.86 -6.69
C LEU A 83 -9.86 11.06 -6.03
N ARG A 84 -9.29 11.59 -4.96
CA ARG A 84 -9.82 12.76 -4.27
C ARG A 84 -9.65 14.06 -5.05
N ASN A 85 -8.56 14.19 -5.82
CA ASN A 85 -8.20 15.45 -6.47
C ASN A 85 -8.37 15.43 -8.00
N SER A 86 -8.78 14.32 -8.60
CA SER A 86 -8.97 14.23 -10.03
C SER A 86 -10.30 14.84 -10.48
N ALA A 87 -10.27 15.63 -11.55
CA ALA A 87 -11.49 16.10 -12.20
C ALA A 87 -12.38 14.96 -12.71
N LEU A 88 -11.81 13.78 -12.99
CA LEU A 88 -12.55 12.62 -13.48
C LEU A 88 -13.40 11.95 -12.40
N THR A 89 -13.12 12.22 -11.14
CA THR A 89 -13.78 11.64 -9.95
C THR A 89 -14.46 12.69 -9.07
N ALA A 90 -14.51 13.96 -9.49
CA ALA A 90 -14.99 15.07 -8.67
C ALA A 90 -16.41 14.89 -8.11
N ASP A 91 -17.25 14.13 -8.82
CA ASP A 91 -18.63 13.86 -8.42
C ASP A 91 -18.81 12.60 -7.57
N THR A 92 -17.74 11.88 -7.26
CA THR A 92 -17.79 10.66 -6.46
C THR A 92 -17.95 10.94 -4.97
N THR A 93 -18.50 9.97 -4.23
CA THR A 93 -18.62 10.04 -2.77
C THR A 93 -17.27 10.23 -2.10
N LEU A 94 -16.21 9.55 -2.59
CA LEU A 94 -14.85 9.65 -2.06
C LEU A 94 -14.30 11.08 -2.20
N ALA A 95 -14.46 11.70 -3.39
CA ALA A 95 -13.94 13.04 -3.63
C ALA A 95 -14.65 14.13 -2.80
N ARG A 96 -15.95 13.92 -2.49
CA ARG A 96 -16.78 14.86 -1.71
C ARG A 96 -16.80 14.60 -0.21
N ALA A 97 -16.19 13.50 0.26
CA ALA A 97 -16.16 13.17 1.66
C ALA A 97 -15.35 14.20 2.47
N GLU A 98 -15.64 14.31 3.77
CA GLU A 98 -14.81 15.09 4.68
C GLU A 98 -13.40 14.52 4.75
N PRO A 99 -12.36 15.35 4.94
CA PRO A 99 -10.99 14.88 5.09
C PRO A 99 -10.84 13.87 6.23
N ASN A 100 -10.06 12.82 5.99
CA ASN A 100 -9.86 11.74 6.94
C ASN A 100 -8.37 11.34 7.06
N SER A 101 -8.07 10.22 7.70
CA SER A 101 -6.70 9.74 7.89
C SER A 101 -5.97 9.39 6.59
N TRP A 102 -6.68 9.11 5.49
CA TRP A 102 -6.08 8.82 4.18
C TRP A 102 -5.57 10.09 3.48
N ASP A 103 -6.12 11.26 3.81
CA ASP A 103 -5.66 12.56 3.28
C ASP A 103 -4.32 13.02 3.89
N ARG A 104 -3.91 12.42 4.99
CA ARG A 104 -2.68 12.81 5.70
C ARG A 104 -1.47 12.13 5.09
N ALA A 105 -0.38 12.88 4.91
CA ALA A 105 0.89 12.29 4.49
C ALA A 105 1.34 11.20 5.50
N PRO A 106 1.91 10.07 5.02
CA PRO A 106 2.49 9.08 5.92
C PRO A 106 3.58 9.74 6.75
N ARG A 107 3.59 9.48 8.06
CA ARG A 107 4.69 9.92 8.92
C ARG A 107 5.94 9.15 8.48
N GLN A 108 6.87 9.83 7.84
CA GLN A 108 8.18 9.25 7.61
C GLN A 108 8.86 9.06 8.96
N ARG A 109 9.16 7.80 9.32
CA ARG A 109 10.08 7.53 10.43
C ARG A 109 11.43 8.08 10.02
N LYS A 110 11.83 9.19 10.61
CA LYS A 110 13.16 9.75 10.41
C LYS A 110 14.18 8.76 10.99
N PRO A 111 15.26 8.43 10.25
CA PRO A 111 16.34 7.63 10.84
C PRO A 111 16.88 8.34 12.09
N PRO A 112 17.24 7.61 13.15
CA PRO A 112 17.67 8.21 14.42
C PRO A 112 18.93 9.10 14.31
N ASP A 113 19.73 8.95 13.27
CA ASP A 113 20.99 9.69 13.10
C ASP A 113 20.87 11.07 12.43
N GLU A 114 19.71 11.48 11.93
CA GLU A 114 19.55 12.79 11.27
C GLU A 114 18.78 13.83 12.09
N ALA A 115 18.48 13.56 13.36
CA ALA A 115 17.79 14.50 14.24
C ALA A 115 18.75 15.53 14.85
N LEU A 116 19.14 16.55 14.07
CA LEU A 116 19.94 17.68 14.59
C LEU A 116 19.13 18.60 15.52
N PHE A 117 17.79 18.54 15.49
CA PHE A 117 16.88 19.23 16.40
C PHE A 117 15.63 18.37 16.62
N ASP A 118 15.55 17.71 17.76
CA ASP A 118 14.37 16.99 18.20
C ASP A 118 13.38 17.96 18.85
N LEU A 119 12.44 18.48 18.05
CA LEU A 119 11.29 19.24 18.51
C LEU A 119 10.02 18.36 18.56
N GLY A 120 10.18 17.03 18.51
CA GLY A 120 9.09 16.07 18.35
C GLY A 120 8.31 15.74 19.61
N ASP A 121 8.78 16.12 20.79
CA ASP A 121 8.19 15.71 22.09
C ASP A 121 7.03 16.60 22.58
N LEU A 122 6.59 17.59 21.82
CA LEU A 122 5.59 18.54 22.34
C LEU A 122 4.14 18.28 21.92
N VAL A 123 3.86 17.26 21.11
CA VAL A 123 2.47 16.90 20.82
C VAL A 123 2.30 15.39 20.89
N ASP A 124 1.86 14.90 22.02
CA ASP A 124 1.31 13.56 22.22
C ASP A 124 -0.06 13.47 21.51
N VAL A 125 -0.03 13.53 20.18
CA VAL A 125 -1.19 13.20 19.36
C VAL A 125 -1.24 11.69 19.30
N GLN A 126 -2.11 11.09 20.09
CA GLN A 126 -2.44 9.68 20.00
C GLN A 126 -2.61 9.31 18.51
N PRO A 127 -1.89 8.31 18.00
CA PRO A 127 -2.06 7.90 16.61
C PRO A 127 -3.51 7.43 16.46
N GLU A 128 -4.27 8.16 15.64
CA GLU A 128 -5.57 7.67 15.18
C GLU A 128 -5.37 6.26 14.61
N PRO A 129 -6.18 5.27 14.99
CA PRO A 129 -6.05 3.92 14.46
C PRO A 129 -6.05 4.00 12.94
N PRO A 130 -5.18 3.24 12.26
CA PRO A 130 -5.17 3.24 10.81
C PRO A 130 -6.57 2.91 10.31
N ALA A 131 -7.11 3.73 9.43
CA ALA A 131 -8.40 3.46 8.80
C ALA A 131 -8.34 2.10 8.10
N ASP A 132 -9.44 1.36 8.15
CA ASP A 132 -9.54 0.00 7.63
C ASP A 132 -9.23 -0.03 6.12
N PRO A 133 -8.16 -0.71 5.67
CA PRO A 133 -7.78 -0.76 4.28
C PRO A 133 -8.83 -1.48 3.39
N VAL A 134 -9.64 -2.36 3.96
CA VAL A 134 -10.71 -3.04 3.22
C VAL A 134 -11.85 -2.07 2.90
N VAL A 135 -12.21 -1.22 3.85
CA VAL A 135 -13.21 -0.18 3.65
C VAL A 135 -12.73 0.82 2.60
N GLU A 136 -11.49 1.28 2.74
CA GLU A 136 -10.89 2.22 1.79
C GLU A 136 -10.82 1.61 0.38
N TRP A 137 -10.37 0.36 0.25
CA TRP A 137 -10.32 -0.33 -1.02
C TRP A 137 -11.67 -0.33 -1.74
N ARG A 138 -12.76 -0.64 -1.02
CA ARG A 138 -14.11 -0.64 -1.58
C ARG A 138 -14.54 0.75 -2.03
N LEU A 139 -14.32 1.78 -1.21
CA LEU A 139 -14.61 3.17 -1.57
C LEU A 139 -13.87 3.62 -2.83
N GLN A 140 -12.62 3.21 -2.99
CA GLN A 140 -11.83 3.51 -4.18
C GLN A 140 -12.35 2.78 -5.42
N GLN A 141 -12.75 1.50 -5.30
CA GLN A 141 -13.37 0.78 -6.41
C GLN A 141 -14.67 1.45 -6.85
N ASP A 142 -15.52 1.86 -5.90
CA ASP A 142 -16.76 2.59 -6.19
C ASP A 142 -16.48 3.93 -6.88
N ALA A 143 -15.46 4.67 -6.42
CA ALA A 143 -15.05 5.93 -7.04
C ALA A 143 -14.53 5.74 -8.47
N VAL A 144 -13.74 4.68 -8.71
CA VAL A 144 -13.28 4.33 -10.05
C VAL A 144 -14.47 4.00 -10.97
N ALA A 145 -15.39 3.17 -10.49
CA ALA A 145 -16.57 2.77 -11.26
C ALA A 145 -17.48 3.98 -11.59
N ALA A 146 -17.61 4.93 -10.67
CA ALA A 146 -18.41 6.14 -10.84
C ALA A 146 -17.69 7.28 -11.57
N SER A 147 -16.40 7.12 -11.91
CA SER A 147 -15.63 8.15 -12.61
C SER A 147 -16.10 8.34 -14.06
N THR A 148 -15.84 9.51 -14.62
CA THR A 148 -16.21 9.81 -16.02
C THR A 148 -15.40 9.01 -17.04
N GLU A 149 -14.18 8.59 -16.67
CA GLU A 149 -13.27 7.79 -17.51
C GLU A 149 -12.62 6.64 -16.70
N PRO A 150 -13.37 5.56 -16.34
CA PRO A 150 -12.86 4.51 -15.45
C PRO A 150 -11.54 3.89 -15.91
N ALA A 151 -11.44 3.56 -17.19
CA ALA A 151 -10.23 2.93 -17.73
C ALA A 151 -8.99 3.84 -17.70
N ARG A 152 -9.18 5.16 -17.77
CA ARG A 152 -8.09 6.14 -17.66
C ARG A 152 -7.62 6.26 -16.21
N ILE A 153 -8.55 6.36 -15.28
CA ILE A 153 -8.23 6.38 -13.84
C ILE A 153 -7.54 5.09 -13.43
N GLN A 154 -8.03 3.91 -13.80
CA GLN A 154 -7.38 2.63 -13.49
C GLN A 154 -5.92 2.57 -13.94
N ARG A 155 -5.63 3.04 -15.17
CA ARG A 155 -4.25 3.09 -15.67
C ARG A 155 -3.38 4.05 -14.85
N LEU A 156 -3.91 5.20 -14.44
CA LEU A 156 -3.19 6.17 -13.63
C LEU A 156 -2.86 5.58 -12.25
N LEU A 157 -3.84 4.99 -11.56
CA LEU A 157 -3.62 4.34 -10.26
C LEU A 157 -2.60 3.19 -10.35
N ALA A 158 -2.66 2.40 -11.43
CA ALA A 158 -1.70 1.33 -11.66
C ALA A 158 -0.28 1.85 -11.89
N ALA A 159 -0.14 2.95 -12.66
CA ALA A 159 1.15 3.58 -12.92
C ALA A 159 1.78 4.16 -11.65
N GLU A 160 1.00 4.85 -10.81
CA GLU A 160 1.46 5.39 -9.53
C GLU A 160 1.89 4.29 -8.56
N SER A 161 1.10 3.22 -8.44
CA SER A 161 1.46 2.08 -7.60
C SER A 161 2.74 1.38 -8.08
N ALA A 162 2.92 1.22 -9.40
CA ALA A 162 4.15 0.70 -9.97
C ALA A 162 5.34 1.62 -9.72
N GLY A 163 5.15 2.94 -9.83
CA GLY A 163 6.16 3.95 -9.47
C GLY A 163 6.60 3.86 -8.03
N ALA A 164 5.67 3.60 -7.10
CA ALA A 164 5.98 3.41 -5.69
C ALA A 164 6.85 2.15 -5.43
N LEU A 165 6.56 1.03 -6.12
CA LEU A 165 7.40 -0.18 -6.06
C LEU A 165 8.82 0.12 -6.56
N ILE A 166 8.95 0.75 -7.73
CA ILE A 166 10.25 1.11 -8.31
C ILE A 166 11.02 2.03 -7.35
N ALA A 167 10.36 3.04 -6.80
CA ALA A 167 11.00 3.97 -5.86
C ALA A 167 11.49 3.26 -4.58
N ALA A 168 10.74 2.28 -4.08
CA ALA A 168 11.15 1.47 -2.93
C ALA A 168 12.36 0.59 -3.27
N GLU A 169 12.36 -0.06 -4.43
CA GLU A 169 13.50 -0.87 -4.90
C GLU A 169 14.77 -0.04 -5.12
N MET A 170 14.63 1.16 -5.71
CA MET A 170 15.75 2.08 -5.89
C MET A 170 16.36 2.51 -4.55
N ARG A 171 15.52 2.80 -3.55
CA ARG A 171 15.99 3.13 -2.19
C ARG A 171 16.68 1.95 -1.53
N PHE A 172 16.14 0.76 -1.68
CA PHE A 172 16.70 -0.48 -1.11
C PHE A 172 18.03 -0.85 -1.75
N ALA A 173 18.15 -0.78 -3.06
CA ALA A 173 19.38 -1.04 -3.79
C ALA A 173 20.47 0.01 -3.53
N GLY A 174 20.11 1.20 -3.11
CA GLY A 174 20.97 2.37 -3.06
C GLY A 174 21.29 2.91 -4.44
N MET A 175 21.75 4.18 -4.51
CA MET A 175 22.36 4.71 -5.74
C MET A 175 23.82 4.29 -5.77
N PRO A 176 24.31 3.65 -6.85
CA PRO A 176 25.73 3.37 -7.00
C PRO A 176 26.49 4.70 -7.14
N TRP A 177 27.07 5.16 -6.05
CA TRP A 177 27.90 6.36 -6.04
C TRP A 177 29.33 5.98 -6.41
N ARG A 178 29.83 6.51 -7.49
CA ARG A 178 31.23 6.36 -7.89
C ARG A 178 32.06 7.44 -7.23
N ALA A 179 32.60 7.16 -6.04
CA ALA A 179 33.48 8.09 -5.31
C ALA A 179 34.79 8.39 -6.06
N ASP A 180 35.19 7.50 -6.98
CA ASP A 180 36.39 7.61 -7.81
C ASP A 180 36.23 8.55 -9.03
N ALA A 181 35.03 9.04 -9.31
CA ALA A 181 34.72 9.90 -10.43
C ALA A 181 34.62 11.42 -10.05
N HIS A 182 34.94 11.76 -8.77
CA HIS A 182 34.94 13.16 -8.29
C HIS A 182 36.28 13.60 -7.74
#